data_996fc3a0e35f56e4f0a68c5874748c90
#
_entry.id   996fc3a0e35f56e4f0a68c5874748c90
#
_cell.length_a   1.000
_cell.length_b   1.000
_cell.length_c   1.000
_cell.angle_alpha   90.00
_cell.angle_beta   90.00
_cell.angle_gamma   90.00
#
_symmetry.space_group_name_H-M   'P 1'
#
loop_
_entity.id
_entity.type
_entity.pdbx_description
1 polymer ?
#
loop_
_entity_poly.entity_id
_entity_poly.type
_entity_poly.pdbx_seq_one_letter_code
_entity_poly.pdbx_strand_id
1 'polypeptide(L)'
;KADTIASRTAKYITESMDTDPAFFKKFSKMLEETIEEYRLGRISEAEYLQRAEEIMNKVLSHTDSEIPESLQNNNAGRAYFGLGLEVYKRVCKDAENFDLTELALLTANKIDEIIKAYIYPDNALMVDWTAKDRLIGAMKLDIEDYLIDVIKRKYGVPLTFDDMDSIVDSSVDVASKWFR
;
A
#
# COMPACT_ATOMS: atom_id res chain seq x y z
N LYS A 1 16.81 -3.43 -25.41
CA LYS A 1 15.65 -4.21 -24.95
C LYS A 1 15.37 -3.98 -23.45
N ALA A 2 16.39 -4.11 -22.58
CA ALA A 2 16.23 -3.89 -21.14
C ALA A 2 15.76 -2.46 -20.81
N ASP A 3 16.33 -1.44 -21.45
CA ASP A 3 15.92 -0.04 -21.26
C ASP A 3 14.46 0.20 -21.67
N THR A 4 14.00 -0.47 -22.72
CA THR A 4 12.60 -0.38 -23.16
C THR A 4 11.66 -0.97 -22.10
N ILE A 5 12.00 -2.12 -21.54
CA ILE A 5 11.23 -2.76 -20.45
C ILE A 5 11.23 -1.87 -19.22
N ALA A 6 12.39 -1.38 -18.79
CA ALA A 6 12.53 -0.49 -17.65
C ALA A 6 11.70 0.79 -17.81
N SER A 7 11.77 1.45 -18.97
CA SER A 7 11.01 2.67 -19.24
C SER A 7 9.51 2.46 -19.23
N ARG A 8 9.02 1.38 -19.82
CA ARG A 8 7.59 1.02 -19.81
C ARG A 8 7.10 0.70 -18.43
N THR A 9 7.91 -0.04 -17.66
CA THR A 9 7.58 -0.39 -16.27
C THR A 9 7.54 0.86 -15.39
N ALA A 10 8.51 1.76 -15.51
CA ALA A 10 8.52 3.03 -14.80
C ALA A 10 7.30 3.89 -15.11
N LYS A 11 6.88 3.96 -16.37
CA LYS A 11 5.67 4.66 -16.78
C LYS A 11 4.41 4.07 -16.13
N TYR A 12 4.28 2.75 -16.19
CA TYR A 12 3.14 2.06 -15.57
C TYR A 12 3.08 2.31 -14.05
N ILE A 13 4.22 2.23 -13.36
CA ILE A 13 4.33 2.53 -11.93
C ILE A 13 3.86 3.96 -11.65
N THR A 14 4.32 4.94 -12.41
CA THR A 14 3.93 6.36 -12.22
C THR A 14 2.44 6.56 -12.41
N GLU A 15 1.87 5.97 -13.46
CA GLU A 15 0.44 6.09 -13.76
C GLU A 15 -0.46 5.38 -12.74
N SER A 16 0.07 4.36 -12.07
CA SER A 16 -0.68 3.52 -11.12
C SER A 16 -0.42 3.87 -9.65
N MET A 17 0.48 4.81 -9.38
CA MET A 17 0.99 5.12 -8.03
C MET A 17 -0.13 5.35 -7.00
N ASP A 18 -1.20 6.03 -7.38
CA ASP A 18 -2.30 6.39 -6.50
C ASP A 18 -3.16 5.19 -6.07
N THR A 19 -3.10 4.09 -6.82
CA THR A 19 -3.93 2.92 -6.56
C THR A 19 -3.37 2.00 -5.48
N ASP A 20 -2.05 2.03 -5.29
CA ASP A 20 -1.34 1.29 -4.24
C ASP A 20 0.03 1.92 -4.00
N PRO A 21 0.10 3.04 -3.24
CA PRO A 21 1.33 3.82 -3.12
C PRO A 21 2.52 3.04 -2.56
N ALA A 22 2.34 2.24 -1.52
CA ALA A 22 3.43 1.49 -0.90
C ALA A 22 4.02 0.45 -1.85
N PHE A 23 3.16 -0.30 -2.55
CA PHE A 23 3.58 -1.29 -3.55
C PHE A 23 4.37 -0.64 -4.68
N PHE A 24 3.82 0.39 -5.31
CA PHE A 24 4.46 1.04 -6.45
C PHE A 24 5.72 1.82 -6.09
N LYS A 25 5.80 2.44 -4.91
CA LYS A 25 7.03 3.05 -4.40
C LYS A 25 8.14 2.02 -4.21
N LYS A 26 7.83 0.86 -3.65
CA LYS A 26 8.78 -0.24 -3.47
C LYS A 26 9.38 -0.68 -4.80
N PHE A 27 8.54 -0.96 -5.79
CA PHE A 27 9.01 -1.40 -7.11
C PHE A 27 9.66 -0.28 -7.92
N SER A 28 9.25 0.96 -7.75
CA SER A 28 9.95 2.12 -8.33
C SER A 28 11.40 2.18 -7.83
N LYS A 29 11.60 2.04 -6.53
CA LYS A 29 12.94 2.03 -5.93
C LYS A 29 13.77 0.85 -6.42
N MET A 30 13.21 -0.35 -6.47
CA MET A 30 13.90 -1.54 -6.99
C MET A 30 14.33 -1.35 -8.45
N LEU A 31 13.48 -0.75 -9.26
CA LEU A 31 13.79 -0.47 -10.68
C LEU A 31 14.91 0.57 -10.81
N GLU A 32 14.84 1.67 -10.06
CA GLU A 32 15.87 2.71 -10.03
C GLU A 32 17.23 2.14 -9.61
N GLU A 33 17.27 1.32 -8.56
CA GLU A 33 18.48 0.66 -8.08
C GLU A 33 19.05 -0.28 -9.14
N THR A 34 18.22 -1.03 -9.83
CA THR A 34 18.64 -1.94 -10.93
C THR A 34 19.25 -1.17 -12.09
N ILE A 35 18.63 -0.07 -12.51
CA ILE A 35 19.13 0.82 -13.57
C ILE A 35 20.49 1.39 -13.18
N GLU A 36 20.63 1.85 -11.94
CA GLU A 36 21.87 2.44 -11.46
C GLU A 36 23.01 1.42 -11.36
N GLU A 37 22.73 0.21 -10.87
CA GLU A 37 23.74 -0.87 -10.85
C GLU A 37 24.24 -1.20 -12.24
N TYR A 38 23.36 -1.22 -13.25
CA TYR A 38 23.78 -1.42 -14.64
C TYR A 38 24.60 -0.23 -15.17
N ARG A 39 24.16 1.00 -14.89
CA ARG A 39 24.89 2.21 -15.31
C ARG A 39 26.31 2.26 -14.73
N LEU A 40 26.48 1.80 -13.49
CA LEU A 40 27.77 1.72 -12.81
C LEU A 40 28.60 0.48 -13.20
N GLY A 41 28.10 -0.36 -14.11
CA GLY A 41 28.79 -1.56 -14.55
C GLY A 41 28.85 -2.68 -13.50
N ARG A 42 28.01 -2.65 -12.48
CA ARG A 42 27.98 -3.66 -11.41
C ARG A 42 27.27 -4.94 -11.81
N ILE A 43 26.38 -4.85 -12.78
CA ILE A 43 25.64 -5.98 -13.34
C ILE A 43 25.79 -6.01 -14.86
N SER A 44 25.71 -7.20 -15.46
CA SER A 44 25.75 -7.38 -16.89
C SER A 44 24.44 -6.96 -17.57
N GLU A 45 24.48 -6.76 -18.89
CA GLU A 45 23.26 -6.49 -19.68
C GLU A 45 22.23 -7.61 -19.56
N ALA A 46 22.69 -8.87 -19.54
CA ALA A 46 21.81 -10.02 -19.36
C ALA A 46 21.12 -10.01 -17.98
N GLU A 47 21.86 -9.69 -16.94
CA GLU A 47 21.33 -9.58 -15.59
C GLU A 47 20.38 -8.38 -15.44
N TYR A 48 20.70 -7.25 -16.05
CA TYR A 48 19.81 -6.10 -16.12
C TYR A 48 18.47 -6.46 -16.78
N LEU A 49 18.52 -7.12 -17.94
CA LEU A 49 17.33 -7.59 -18.64
C LEU A 49 16.49 -8.51 -17.76
N GLN A 50 17.10 -9.50 -17.12
CA GLN A 50 16.41 -10.43 -16.24
C GLN A 50 15.71 -9.72 -15.08
N ARG A 51 16.42 -8.86 -14.38
CA ARG A 51 15.86 -8.11 -13.24
C ARG A 51 14.74 -7.16 -13.66
N ALA A 52 14.89 -6.48 -14.80
CA ALA A 52 13.85 -5.61 -15.34
C ALA A 52 12.58 -6.40 -15.71
N GLU A 53 12.72 -7.58 -16.31
CA GLU A 53 11.60 -8.47 -16.63
C GLU A 53 10.92 -8.99 -15.36
N GLU A 54 11.66 -9.37 -14.33
CA GLU A 54 11.12 -9.82 -13.05
C GLU A 54 10.30 -8.71 -12.36
N ILE A 55 10.84 -7.49 -12.33
CA ILE A 55 10.13 -6.33 -11.77
C ILE A 55 8.86 -6.05 -12.56
N MET A 56 8.94 -6.02 -13.88
CA MET A 56 7.79 -5.82 -14.77
C MET A 56 6.69 -6.85 -14.49
N ASN A 57 7.05 -8.13 -14.41
CA ASN A 57 6.07 -9.19 -14.17
C ASN A 57 5.38 -9.06 -12.83
N LYS A 58 6.12 -8.74 -11.76
CA LYS A 58 5.55 -8.49 -10.43
C LYS A 58 4.64 -7.27 -10.42
N VAL A 59 5.05 -6.21 -11.07
CA VAL A 59 4.26 -4.97 -11.17
C VAL A 59 2.96 -5.20 -11.93
N LEU A 60 3.02 -5.86 -13.08
CA LEU A 60 1.82 -6.11 -13.91
C LEU A 60 0.85 -7.11 -13.26
N SER A 61 1.36 -8.12 -12.57
CA SER A 61 0.54 -9.09 -11.84
C SER A 61 0.12 -8.60 -10.45
N HIS A 62 0.65 -7.48 -9.99
CA HIS A 62 0.45 -6.93 -8.65
C HIS A 62 0.78 -7.97 -7.56
N THR A 63 1.88 -8.69 -7.70
CA THR A 63 2.31 -9.73 -6.77
C THR A 63 3.56 -9.34 -6.02
N ASP A 64 3.56 -9.67 -4.74
CA ASP A 64 4.71 -9.55 -3.85
C ASP A 64 4.61 -10.64 -2.78
N SER A 65 5.75 -11.21 -2.39
CA SER A 65 5.80 -12.27 -1.38
C SER A 65 5.28 -11.84 0.00
N GLU A 66 5.29 -10.55 0.30
CA GLU A 66 4.78 -10.00 1.56
C GLU A 66 3.26 -9.90 1.63
N ILE A 67 2.58 -9.87 0.48
CA ILE A 67 1.12 -9.69 0.43
C ILE A 67 0.42 -10.99 0.84
N PRO A 68 -0.44 -10.96 1.87
CA PRO A 68 -1.22 -12.13 2.27
C PRO A 68 -2.10 -12.63 1.13
N GLU A 69 -2.20 -13.94 1.00
CA GLU A 69 -3.02 -14.58 -0.03
C GLU A 69 -4.50 -14.18 0.08
N SER A 70 -4.99 -13.94 1.29
CA SER A 70 -6.37 -13.49 1.55
C SER A 70 -6.71 -12.13 0.91
N LEU A 71 -5.71 -11.33 0.56
CA LEU A 71 -5.89 -10.02 -0.07
C LEU A 71 -5.68 -10.01 -1.59
N GLN A 72 -5.36 -11.14 -2.20
CA GLN A 72 -5.03 -11.18 -3.64
C GLN A 72 -6.13 -10.65 -4.55
N ASN A 73 -7.39 -10.85 -4.17
CA ASN A 73 -8.55 -10.38 -4.93
C ASN A 73 -9.17 -9.09 -4.36
N ASN A 74 -8.50 -8.45 -3.42
CA ASN A 74 -8.95 -7.20 -2.81
C ASN A 74 -7.93 -6.08 -3.08
N ASN A 75 -8.16 -5.33 -4.15
CA ASN A 75 -7.25 -4.28 -4.60
C ASN A 75 -7.02 -3.19 -3.54
N ALA A 76 -8.09 -2.65 -2.99
CA ALA A 76 -8.00 -1.63 -1.94
C ALA A 76 -7.38 -2.21 -0.66
N GLY A 77 -7.77 -3.42 -0.28
CA GLY A 77 -7.22 -4.12 0.88
C GLY A 77 -5.71 -4.31 0.80
N ARG A 78 -5.18 -4.68 -0.38
CA ARG A 78 -3.72 -4.76 -0.60
C ARG A 78 -3.04 -3.42 -0.39
N ALA A 79 -3.64 -2.35 -0.87
CA ALA A 79 -3.10 -1.00 -0.68
C ALA A 79 -3.09 -0.59 0.80
N TYR A 80 -4.17 -0.83 1.53
CA TYR A 80 -4.21 -0.57 2.99
C TYR A 80 -3.17 -1.38 3.75
N PHE A 81 -3.01 -2.66 3.38
CA PHE A 81 -1.98 -3.52 3.94
C PHE A 81 -0.57 -2.93 3.76
N GLY A 82 -0.24 -2.50 2.55
CA GLY A 82 1.05 -1.89 2.22
C GLY A 82 1.30 -0.61 3.01
N LEU A 83 0.30 0.25 3.13
CA LEU A 83 0.39 1.50 3.91
C LEU A 83 0.69 1.22 5.39
N GLY A 84 -0.02 0.29 5.99
CA GLY A 84 0.21 -0.12 7.38
C GLY A 84 1.59 -0.76 7.58
N LEU A 85 1.93 -1.72 6.73
CA LEU A 85 3.21 -2.43 6.82
C LEU A 85 4.42 -1.49 6.70
N GLU A 86 4.39 -0.55 5.77
CA GLU A 86 5.45 0.45 5.59
C GLU A 86 5.69 1.27 6.87
N VAL A 87 4.60 1.74 7.49
CA VAL A 87 4.69 2.51 8.74
C VAL A 87 5.18 1.61 9.88
N TYR A 88 4.62 0.41 10.03
CA TYR A 88 4.98 -0.49 11.14
C TYR A 88 6.43 -0.95 11.07
N LYS A 89 6.95 -1.23 9.88
CA LYS A 89 8.39 -1.53 9.68
C LYS A 89 9.29 -0.38 10.11
N ARG A 90 8.84 0.86 9.87
CA ARG A 90 9.62 2.05 10.23
C ARG A 90 9.61 2.34 11.72
N VAL A 91 8.50 2.16 12.40
CA VAL A 91 8.36 2.51 13.83
C VAL A 91 8.71 1.36 14.78
N CYS A 92 8.54 0.11 14.36
CA CYS A 92 8.90 -1.07 15.14
C CYS A 92 10.32 -1.52 14.79
N LYS A 93 11.31 -0.92 15.44
CA LYS A 93 12.72 -1.26 15.22
C LYS A 93 13.10 -2.62 15.80
N ASP A 94 12.33 -3.11 16.77
CA ASP A 94 12.46 -4.42 17.42
C ASP A 94 11.47 -5.40 16.81
N ALA A 95 11.73 -5.82 15.57
CA ALA A 95 10.84 -6.69 14.80
C ALA A 95 10.57 -8.05 15.45
N GLU A 96 11.40 -8.48 16.43
CA GLU A 96 11.26 -9.76 17.12
C GLU A 96 10.01 -9.80 18.03
N ASN A 97 9.51 -8.65 18.48
CA ASN A 97 8.36 -8.56 19.38
C ASN A 97 7.03 -8.37 18.67
N PHE A 98 7.03 -8.22 17.34
CA PHE A 98 5.84 -7.92 16.56
C PHE A 98 5.76 -8.80 15.32
N ASP A 99 4.61 -9.40 15.10
CA ASP A 99 4.24 -9.94 13.79
C ASP A 99 3.66 -8.81 12.93
N LEU A 100 4.53 -8.09 12.23
CA LEU A 100 4.15 -6.90 11.46
C LEU A 100 3.21 -7.23 10.31
N THR A 101 3.37 -8.39 9.69
CA THR A 101 2.48 -8.86 8.61
C THR A 101 1.07 -9.06 9.15
N GLU A 102 0.93 -9.71 10.30
CA GLU A 102 -0.38 -9.92 10.94
C GLU A 102 -1.02 -8.58 11.35
N LEU A 103 -0.26 -7.68 11.96
CA LEU A 103 -0.75 -6.36 12.33
C LEU A 103 -1.21 -5.54 11.12
N ALA A 104 -0.45 -5.58 10.03
CA ALA A 104 -0.82 -4.90 8.79
C ALA A 104 -2.06 -5.52 8.14
N LEU A 105 -2.23 -6.85 8.23
CA LEU A 105 -3.42 -7.54 7.74
C LEU A 105 -4.66 -7.19 8.57
N LEU A 106 -4.56 -7.18 9.89
CA LEU A 106 -5.65 -6.73 10.78
C LEU A 106 -6.06 -5.29 10.45
N THR A 107 -5.09 -4.42 10.26
CA THR A 107 -5.31 -3.01 9.90
C THR A 107 -6.02 -2.89 8.55
N ALA A 108 -5.54 -3.60 7.54
CA ALA A 108 -6.14 -3.58 6.20
C ALA A 108 -7.60 -4.05 6.22
N ASN A 109 -7.87 -5.15 6.89
CA ASN A 109 -9.22 -5.70 7.01
C ASN A 109 -10.17 -4.73 7.74
N LYS A 110 -9.68 -4.08 8.80
CA LYS A 110 -10.49 -3.12 9.55
C LYS A 110 -10.76 -1.85 8.77
N ILE A 111 -9.77 -1.32 8.09
CA ILE A 111 -9.95 -0.14 7.23
C ILE A 111 -10.96 -0.45 6.12
N ASP A 112 -10.84 -1.60 5.46
CA ASP A 112 -11.77 -2.02 4.42
C ASP A 112 -13.20 -2.13 4.95
N GLU A 113 -13.38 -2.76 6.11
CA GLU A 113 -14.67 -2.86 6.81
C GLU A 113 -15.27 -1.48 7.12
N ILE A 114 -14.48 -0.58 7.72
CA ILE A 114 -14.93 0.77 8.08
C ILE A 114 -15.35 1.55 6.84
N ILE A 115 -14.49 1.61 5.83
CA ILE A 115 -14.77 2.39 4.61
C ILE A 115 -16.02 1.86 3.92
N LYS A 116 -16.14 0.55 3.74
CA LYS A 116 -17.31 -0.06 3.08
C LYS A 116 -18.60 0.17 3.87
N ALA A 117 -18.55 0.18 5.21
CA ALA A 117 -19.72 0.49 6.02
C ALA A 117 -20.28 1.89 5.76
N TYR A 118 -19.41 2.85 5.46
CA TYR A 118 -19.82 4.23 5.14
C TYR A 118 -20.26 4.40 3.69
N ILE A 119 -19.57 3.81 2.74
CA ILE A 119 -19.82 4.07 1.30
C ILE A 119 -20.81 3.10 0.64
N TYR A 120 -21.14 1.99 1.32
CA TYR A 120 -22.14 1.00 0.86
C TYR A 120 -23.28 0.85 1.89
N PRO A 121 -24.06 1.91 2.20
CA PRO A 121 -25.05 1.86 3.29
C PRO A 121 -26.16 0.81 3.08
N ASP A 122 -26.54 0.54 1.86
CA ASP A 122 -27.57 -0.43 1.48
C ASP A 122 -27.10 -1.39 0.39
N ASN A 123 -25.86 -1.88 0.52
CA ASN A 123 -25.18 -2.75 -0.45
C ASN A 123 -25.01 -2.13 -1.85
N ALA A 124 -25.17 -0.83 -1.96
CA ALA A 124 -24.92 -0.07 -3.18
C ALA A 124 -23.97 1.09 -2.90
N LEU A 125 -23.00 1.30 -3.81
CA LEU A 125 -22.05 2.38 -3.66
C LEU A 125 -22.76 3.74 -3.63
N MET A 126 -22.49 4.52 -2.60
CA MET A 126 -23.02 5.87 -2.43
C MET A 126 -22.48 6.78 -3.54
N VAL A 127 -23.38 7.42 -4.29
CA VAL A 127 -23.01 8.37 -5.34
C VAL A 127 -22.32 9.60 -4.72
N ASP A 128 -21.24 10.03 -5.35
CA ASP A 128 -20.46 11.21 -4.94
C ASP A 128 -20.02 11.21 -3.47
N TRP A 129 -19.73 10.02 -2.91
CA TRP A 129 -19.29 9.92 -1.52
C TRP A 129 -18.00 10.73 -1.26
N THR A 130 -17.13 10.85 -2.27
CA THR A 130 -15.86 11.60 -2.19
C THR A 130 -16.06 13.11 -2.00
N ALA A 131 -17.24 13.64 -2.31
CA ALA A 131 -17.61 15.04 -2.09
C ALA A 131 -18.32 15.27 -0.74
N LYS A 132 -18.53 14.23 0.07
CA LYS A 132 -19.24 14.31 1.34
C LYS A 132 -18.28 14.46 2.53
N ASP A 133 -17.92 15.69 2.85
CA ASP A 133 -16.90 16.00 3.86
C ASP A 133 -17.21 15.43 5.25
N ARG A 134 -18.48 15.46 5.66
CA ARG A 134 -18.88 14.89 6.96
C ARG A 134 -18.73 13.37 7.00
N LEU A 135 -19.08 12.70 5.92
CA LEU A 135 -18.92 11.25 5.78
C LEU A 135 -17.44 10.88 5.87
N ILE A 136 -16.62 11.58 5.10
CA ILE A 136 -15.17 11.36 5.08
C ILE A 136 -14.55 11.63 6.45
N GLY A 137 -14.94 12.72 7.10
CA GLY A 137 -14.47 13.05 8.45
C GLY A 137 -14.81 11.98 9.48
N ALA A 138 -16.04 11.47 9.47
CA ALA A 138 -16.48 10.38 10.36
C ALA A 138 -15.72 9.07 10.08
N MET A 139 -15.53 8.74 8.81
CA MET A 139 -14.77 7.57 8.36
C MET A 139 -13.31 7.64 8.85
N LYS A 140 -12.66 8.78 8.65
CA LYS A 140 -11.28 9.01 9.09
C LYS A 140 -11.15 8.89 10.61
N LEU A 141 -12.11 9.42 11.35
CA LEU A 141 -12.13 9.34 12.82
C LEU A 141 -12.24 7.89 13.29
N ASP A 142 -13.09 7.09 12.69
CA ASP A 142 -13.25 5.68 13.05
C ASP A 142 -11.96 4.87 12.76
N ILE A 143 -11.28 5.15 11.67
CA ILE A 143 -10.00 4.51 11.35
C ILE A 143 -8.94 4.93 12.38
N GLU A 144 -8.85 6.22 12.70
CA GLU A 144 -7.92 6.74 13.70
C GLU A 144 -8.17 6.10 15.08
N ASP A 145 -9.42 6.02 15.50
CA ASP A 145 -9.80 5.39 16.78
C ASP A 145 -9.34 3.92 16.85
N TYR A 146 -9.48 3.18 15.74
CA TYR A 146 -8.96 1.82 15.65
C TYR A 146 -7.45 1.76 15.79
N LEU A 147 -6.73 2.63 15.09
CA LEU A 147 -5.26 2.69 15.17
C LEU A 147 -4.79 3.01 16.60
N ILE A 148 -5.47 3.92 17.27
CA ILE A 148 -5.16 4.28 18.66
C ILE A 148 -5.47 3.13 19.61
N ASP A 149 -6.69 2.59 19.57
CA ASP A 149 -7.17 1.64 20.56
C ASP A 149 -6.58 0.25 20.38
N VAL A 150 -6.42 -0.20 19.15
CA VAL A 150 -5.98 -1.56 18.85
C VAL A 150 -4.47 -1.60 18.54
N ILE A 151 -4.04 -0.89 17.54
CA ILE A 151 -2.64 -0.99 17.10
C ILE A 151 -1.67 -0.38 18.11
N LYS A 152 -1.97 0.83 18.57
CA LYS A 152 -1.11 1.54 19.53
C LYS A 152 -1.25 0.99 20.96
N ARG A 153 -2.47 0.95 21.49
CA ARG A 153 -2.71 0.60 22.90
C ARG A 153 -2.67 -0.91 23.14
N LYS A 154 -3.41 -1.69 22.37
CA LYS A 154 -3.48 -3.15 22.59
C LYS A 154 -2.20 -3.86 22.20
N TYR A 155 -1.67 -3.55 21.01
CA TYR A 155 -0.48 -4.23 20.48
C TYR A 155 0.84 -3.50 20.76
N GLY A 156 0.79 -2.26 21.22
CA GLY A 156 1.98 -1.53 21.65
C GLY A 156 2.84 -0.96 20.52
N VAL A 157 2.28 -0.84 19.31
CA VAL A 157 3.01 -0.22 18.20
C VAL A 157 3.18 1.28 18.46
N PRO A 158 4.41 1.83 18.46
CA PRO A 158 4.67 3.23 18.85
C PRO A 158 4.32 4.22 17.74
N LEU A 159 3.04 4.31 17.37
CA LEU A 159 2.54 5.24 16.37
C LEU A 159 2.49 6.67 16.91
N THR A 160 3.00 7.61 16.13
CA THR A 160 2.76 9.05 16.34
C THR A 160 1.44 9.46 15.69
N PHE A 161 0.96 10.68 16.00
CA PHE A 161 -0.21 11.24 15.32
C PHE A 161 0.03 11.37 13.82
N ASP A 162 1.22 11.81 13.41
CA ASP A 162 1.59 11.92 12.00
C ASP A 162 1.57 10.55 11.29
N ASP A 163 2.04 9.50 11.94
CA ASP A 163 1.98 8.14 11.41
C ASP A 163 0.53 7.69 11.19
N MET A 164 -0.35 7.95 12.15
CA MET A 164 -1.77 7.61 12.04
C MET A 164 -2.47 8.43 10.97
N ASP A 165 -2.23 9.73 10.90
CA ASP A 165 -2.78 10.61 9.86
C ASP A 165 -2.35 10.15 8.47
N SER A 166 -1.10 9.74 8.31
CA SER A 166 -0.59 9.21 7.05
C SER A 166 -1.35 7.96 6.60
N ILE A 167 -1.57 7.01 7.51
CA ILE A 167 -2.35 5.80 7.20
C ILE A 167 -3.80 6.15 6.87
N VAL A 168 -4.43 7.00 7.67
CA VAL A 168 -5.84 7.39 7.52
C VAL A 168 -6.08 8.12 6.20
N ASP A 169 -5.32 9.18 5.94
CA ASP A 169 -5.49 10.01 4.76
C ASP A 169 -5.18 9.24 3.48
N SER A 170 -4.08 8.48 3.47
CA SER A 170 -3.70 7.67 2.31
C SER A 170 -4.70 6.55 2.03
N SER A 171 -5.28 5.96 3.07
CA SER A 171 -6.31 4.91 2.91
C SER A 171 -7.59 5.46 2.27
N VAL A 172 -8.04 6.64 2.68
CA VAL A 172 -9.21 7.28 2.07
C VAL A 172 -8.92 7.69 0.62
N ASP A 173 -7.74 8.20 0.34
CA ASP A 173 -7.31 8.53 -1.03
C ASP A 173 -7.30 7.29 -1.93
N VAL A 174 -6.77 6.17 -1.45
CA VAL A 174 -6.81 4.87 -2.16
C VAL A 174 -8.25 4.44 -2.42
N ALA A 175 -9.12 4.49 -1.41
CA ALA A 175 -10.53 4.13 -1.57
C ALA A 175 -11.21 4.97 -2.65
N SER A 176 -10.89 6.27 -2.74
CA SER A 176 -11.42 7.17 -3.76
C SER A 176 -11.03 6.78 -5.19
N LYS A 177 -9.96 6.00 -5.37
CA LYS A 177 -9.52 5.48 -6.67
C LYS A 177 -10.22 4.18 -7.05
N TRP A 178 -10.48 3.33 -6.07
CA TRP A 178 -11.09 2.01 -6.32
C TRP A 178 -12.62 2.00 -6.27
N PHE A 179 -13.23 2.89 -5.49
CA PHE A 179 -14.69 2.96 -5.28
C PHE A 179 -15.26 4.27 -5.84
N ARG A 180 -15.56 4.25 -7.12
CA ARG A 180 -16.11 5.40 -7.85
C ARG A 180 -17.54 5.15 -8.29
#